data_071a30eeb51492d0db89883321ed5660
#
_entry.id   071a30eeb51492d0db89883321ed5660
#
_cell.length_a   1.000
_cell.length_b   1.000
_cell.length_c   1.000
_cell.angle_alpha   90.00
_cell.angle_beta   90.00
_cell.angle_gamma   90.00
#
_symmetry.space_group_name_H-M   'P 1'
#
loop_
_entity.id
_entity.type
_entity.pdbx_description
1 polymer ?
#
loop_
_entity_poly.entity_id
_entity_poly.type
_entity_poly.pdbx_seq_one_letter_code
_entity_poly.pdbx_strand_id
1 'polypeptide(L)'
;MPLNAVARRSRASSSDAPPGPKRDAILRAAIDTFAERGYFNAQVADVARAAGVAAGTVYLYFKSKDDLLVSIFERSMREGLAGSRAAIADLPDPPERLRRLARGHLARLGSDRNLAIVFQVELRQSTKFMERFSSTLLRDYLGLIRQAIADGQREGLFRADLNPTSTAKMLFGALDEMATNWILSRRKYSLEADADAVVDLFLNGAQAR
;
A
#
# COMPACT_ATOMS: atom_id res chain seq x y z
N MET A 1 13.61 3.93 51.61
CA MET A 1 12.38 3.55 50.86
C MET A 1 12.68 3.74 49.38
N PRO A 2 12.94 2.71 48.57
CA PRO A 2 13.15 2.87 47.14
C PRO A 2 11.80 2.82 46.38
N LEU A 3 11.59 3.79 45.51
CA LEU A 3 10.47 3.93 44.61
C LEU A 3 10.54 2.81 43.53
N ASN A 4 9.45 2.05 43.43
CA ASN A 4 9.21 1.03 42.42
C ASN A 4 9.19 1.62 41.02
N ALA A 5 10.18 1.28 40.20
CA ALA A 5 10.15 1.46 38.76
C ALA A 5 9.22 0.40 38.14
N VAL A 6 8.00 0.79 37.81
CA VAL A 6 7.10 -0.01 36.99
C VAL A 6 7.63 0.00 35.56
N ALA A 7 8.34 -1.06 35.19
CA ALA A 7 8.77 -1.28 33.81
C ALA A 7 7.50 -1.40 32.91
N ARG A 8 7.26 -0.38 32.08
CA ARG A 8 6.30 -0.44 30.96
C ARG A 8 6.82 -1.49 29.98
N ARG A 9 6.27 -2.68 30.05
CA ARG A 9 6.41 -3.68 28.97
C ARG A 9 5.81 -3.06 27.70
N SER A 10 6.66 -2.70 26.75
CA SER A 10 6.25 -2.34 25.39
C SER A 10 5.49 -3.55 24.82
N ARG A 11 4.23 -3.35 24.44
CA ARG A 11 3.44 -4.36 23.72
C ARG A 11 4.12 -4.57 22.37
N ALA A 12 4.78 -5.69 22.18
CA ALA A 12 5.29 -6.14 20.91
C ALA A 12 4.15 -6.11 19.87
N SER A 13 4.43 -5.54 18.70
CA SER A 13 3.49 -5.50 17.59
C SER A 13 3.30 -6.93 17.05
N SER A 14 2.13 -7.25 16.51
CA SER A 14 1.78 -8.56 15.96
C SER A 14 2.59 -8.99 14.73
N SER A 15 3.56 -8.18 14.31
CA SER A 15 4.53 -8.52 13.27
C SER A 15 5.54 -9.61 13.67
N ASP A 16 5.54 -10.05 14.93
CA ASP A 16 6.58 -10.93 15.51
C ASP A 16 6.31 -12.44 15.32
N ALA A 17 5.16 -12.85 14.75
CA ALA A 17 4.99 -14.25 14.36
C ALA A 17 5.88 -14.55 13.15
N PRO A 18 6.71 -15.62 13.18
CA PRO A 18 7.66 -15.89 12.12
C PRO A 18 6.96 -16.02 10.76
N PRO A 19 7.57 -15.48 9.68
CA PRO A 19 7.07 -15.70 8.34
C PRO A 19 7.09 -17.20 8.03
N GLY A 20 6.03 -17.68 7.37
CA GLY A 20 5.93 -19.09 7.02
C GLY A 20 4.73 -19.37 6.14
N PRO A 21 4.74 -20.51 5.40
CA PRO A 21 3.73 -20.79 4.38
C PRO A 21 2.30 -20.80 4.94
N LYS A 22 2.13 -21.21 6.20
CA LYS A 22 0.81 -21.22 6.83
C LYS A 22 0.29 -19.81 7.14
N ARG A 23 1.17 -18.90 7.62
CA ARG A 23 0.81 -17.49 7.84
C ARG A 23 0.42 -16.82 6.52
N ASP A 24 1.15 -17.12 5.46
CA ASP A 24 0.91 -16.58 4.12
C ASP A 24 -0.42 -17.09 3.54
N ALA A 25 -0.73 -18.37 3.71
CA ALA A 25 -2.00 -18.95 3.30
C ALA A 25 -3.19 -18.30 4.03
N ILE A 26 -3.07 -18.03 5.34
CA ILE A 26 -4.10 -17.32 6.11
C ILE A 26 -4.27 -15.88 5.62
N LEU A 27 -3.19 -15.15 5.34
CA LEU A 27 -3.28 -13.79 4.80
C LEU A 27 -3.91 -13.78 3.41
N ARG A 28 -3.59 -14.75 2.54
CA ARG A 28 -4.23 -14.86 1.22
C ARG A 28 -5.74 -15.11 1.36
N ALA A 29 -6.13 -16.07 2.18
CA ALA A 29 -7.53 -16.36 2.48
C ALA A 29 -8.27 -15.16 3.07
N ALA A 30 -7.60 -14.36 3.90
CA ALA A 30 -8.17 -13.13 4.46
C ALA A 30 -8.41 -12.07 3.39
N ILE A 31 -7.48 -11.87 2.45
CA ILE A 31 -7.65 -10.96 1.30
C ILE A 31 -8.89 -11.38 0.50
N ASP A 32 -9.00 -12.66 0.13
CA ASP A 32 -10.11 -13.16 -0.66
C ASP A 32 -11.45 -13.02 0.07
N THR A 33 -11.47 -13.38 1.36
CA THR A 33 -12.68 -13.29 2.20
C THR A 33 -13.14 -11.84 2.39
N PHE A 34 -12.21 -10.91 2.62
CA PHE A 34 -12.54 -9.50 2.83
C PHE A 34 -12.99 -8.84 1.53
N ALA A 35 -12.37 -9.18 0.40
CA ALA A 35 -12.79 -8.67 -0.90
C ALA A 35 -14.18 -9.17 -1.33
N GLU A 36 -14.53 -10.43 -1.01
CA GLU A 36 -15.81 -11.04 -1.38
C GLU A 36 -16.96 -10.58 -0.49
N ARG A 37 -16.76 -10.54 0.83
CA ARG A 37 -17.82 -10.33 1.83
C ARG A 37 -17.85 -8.94 2.43
N GLY A 38 -16.83 -8.16 2.18
CA GLY A 38 -16.55 -6.93 2.92
C GLY A 38 -15.95 -7.21 4.31
N TYR A 39 -15.10 -6.31 4.78
CA TYR A 39 -14.42 -6.48 6.07
C TYR A 39 -15.39 -6.64 7.22
N PHE A 40 -16.44 -5.81 7.30
CA PHE A 40 -17.36 -5.84 8.46
C PHE A 40 -18.17 -7.13 8.56
N ASN A 41 -18.60 -7.69 7.43
CA ASN A 41 -19.41 -8.92 7.40
C ASN A 41 -18.57 -10.20 7.54
N ALA A 42 -17.30 -10.17 7.15
CA ALA A 42 -16.40 -11.31 7.25
C ALA A 42 -16.09 -11.67 8.71
N GLN A 43 -16.01 -12.96 9.00
CA GLN A 43 -15.60 -13.48 10.29
C GLN A 43 -14.27 -14.22 10.19
N VAL A 44 -13.51 -14.28 11.29
CA VAL A 44 -12.24 -15.05 11.33
C VAL A 44 -12.46 -16.53 11.01
N ALA A 45 -13.63 -17.07 11.34
CA ALA A 45 -14.01 -18.43 10.99
C ALA A 45 -14.13 -18.64 9.47
N ASP A 46 -14.56 -17.62 8.71
CA ASP A 46 -14.62 -17.69 7.24
C ASP A 46 -13.22 -17.73 6.65
N VAL A 47 -12.32 -16.89 7.17
CA VAL A 47 -10.89 -16.89 6.79
C VAL A 47 -10.25 -18.24 7.10
N ALA A 48 -10.49 -18.79 8.27
CA ALA A 48 -9.99 -20.11 8.67
C ALA A 48 -10.44 -21.21 7.71
N ARG A 49 -11.73 -21.21 7.37
CA ARG A 49 -12.32 -22.16 6.41
C ARG A 49 -11.67 -22.02 5.03
N ALA A 50 -11.53 -20.81 4.54
CA ALA A 50 -10.87 -20.53 3.24
C ALA A 50 -9.40 -20.92 3.23
N ALA A 51 -8.69 -20.77 4.35
CA ALA A 51 -7.29 -21.17 4.52
C ALA A 51 -7.10 -22.68 4.78
N GLY A 52 -8.19 -23.46 4.95
CA GLY A 52 -8.10 -24.88 5.27
C GLY A 52 -7.55 -25.17 6.67
N VAL A 53 -7.77 -24.28 7.65
CA VAL A 53 -7.27 -24.42 9.03
C VAL A 53 -8.39 -24.26 10.05
N ALA A 54 -8.16 -24.71 11.29
CA ALA A 54 -9.08 -24.42 12.39
C ALA A 54 -9.03 -22.93 12.78
N ALA A 55 -10.15 -22.37 13.25
CA ALA A 55 -10.22 -20.97 13.67
C ALA A 55 -9.18 -20.64 14.75
N GLY A 56 -8.95 -21.55 15.72
CA GLY A 56 -7.89 -21.41 16.73
C GLY A 56 -6.49 -21.29 16.13
N THR A 57 -6.22 -21.90 14.96
CA THR A 57 -4.94 -21.77 14.27
C THR A 57 -4.72 -20.34 13.76
N VAL A 58 -5.78 -19.66 13.28
CA VAL A 58 -5.65 -18.25 12.86
C VAL A 58 -5.22 -17.37 14.03
N TYR A 59 -5.79 -17.59 15.22
CA TYR A 59 -5.46 -16.83 16.44
C TYR A 59 -4.05 -17.08 16.98
N LEU A 60 -3.36 -18.15 16.54
CA LEU A 60 -1.94 -18.33 16.83
C LEU A 60 -1.04 -17.33 16.08
N TYR A 61 -1.50 -16.83 14.92
CA TYR A 61 -0.74 -15.91 14.06
C TYR A 61 -1.25 -14.46 14.14
N PHE A 62 -2.54 -14.27 14.38
CA PHE A 62 -3.19 -12.95 14.32
C PHE A 62 -4.15 -12.79 15.50
N LYS A 63 -3.99 -11.72 16.27
CA LYS A 63 -4.72 -11.48 17.52
C LYS A 63 -6.22 -11.17 17.30
N SER A 64 -6.57 -10.69 16.12
CA SER A 64 -7.93 -10.24 15.79
C SER A 64 -8.14 -10.12 14.28
N LYS A 65 -9.38 -9.86 13.87
CA LYS A 65 -9.72 -9.51 12.49
C LYS A 65 -9.03 -8.18 12.05
N ASP A 66 -8.95 -7.21 12.95
CA ASP A 66 -8.19 -5.96 12.72
C ASP A 66 -6.71 -6.25 12.45
N ASP A 67 -6.12 -7.19 13.19
CA ASP A 67 -4.73 -7.58 13.05
C ASP A 67 -4.45 -8.26 11.71
N LEU A 68 -5.39 -9.08 11.22
CA LEU A 68 -5.35 -9.64 9.87
C LEU A 68 -5.32 -8.53 8.81
N LEU A 69 -6.26 -7.58 8.88
CA LEU A 69 -6.36 -6.48 7.89
C LEU A 69 -5.10 -5.62 7.90
N VAL A 70 -4.62 -5.26 9.08
CA VAL A 70 -3.38 -4.48 9.22
C VAL A 70 -2.16 -5.25 8.70
N SER A 71 -2.08 -6.56 8.97
CA SER A 71 -0.99 -7.40 8.49
C SER A 71 -0.96 -7.55 6.97
N ILE A 72 -2.13 -7.65 6.33
CA ILE A 72 -2.25 -7.62 4.86
C ILE A 72 -1.64 -6.32 4.32
N PHE A 73 -2.07 -5.19 4.90
CA PHE A 73 -1.59 -3.89 4.48
C PHE A 73 -0.08 -3.74 4.67
N GLU A 74 0.43 -3.99 5.88
CA GLU A 74 1.84 -3.81 6.20
C GLU A 74 2.75 -4.68 5.32
N ARG A 75 2.36 -5.94 5.10
CA ARG A 75 3.10 -6.84 4.20
C ARG A 75 3.12 -6.29 2.79
N SER A 76 1.94 -5.98 2.24
CA SER A 76 1.82 -5.50 0.88
C SER A 76 2.58 -4.20 0.66
N MET A 77 2.53 -3.25 1.61
CA MET A 77 3.27 -1.99 1.51
C MET A 77 4.79 -2.19 1.61
N ARG A 78 5.27 -3.09 2.49
CA ARG A 78 6.71 -3.39 2.58
C ARG A 78 7.24 -3.98 1.28
N GLU A 79 6.54 -4.96 0.70
CA GLU A 79 6.89 -5.58 -0.58
C GLU A 79 6.87 -4.55 -1.72
N GLY A 80 5.81 -3.72 -1.79
CA GLY A 80 5.69 -2.66 -2.77
C GLY A 80 6.78 -1.60 -2.66
N LEU A 81 7.11 -1.16 -1.43
CA LEU A 81 8.16 -0.19 -1.17
C LEU A 81 9.54 -0.76 -1.54
N ALA A 82 9.82 -2.01 -1.19
CA ALA A 82 11.07 -2.67 -1.55
C ALA A 82 11.22 -2.80 -3.08
N GLY A 83 10.16 -3.26 -3.76
CA GLY A 83 10.13 -3.33 -5.22
C GLY A 83 10.30 -1.97 -5.90
N SER A 84 9.63 -0.93 -5.37
CA SER A 84 9.74 0.44 -5.89
C SER A 84 11.15 1.00 -5.73
N ARG A 85 11.79 0.80 -4.56
CA ARG A 85 13.18 1.22 -4.35
C ARG A 85 14.14 0.54 -5.31
N ALA A 86 14.01 -0.79 -5.46
CA ALA A 86 14.84 -1.55 -6.39
C ALA A 86 14.64 -1.11 -7.85
N ALA A 87 13.39 -0.84 -8.25
CA ALA A 87 13.06 -0.45 -9.61
C ALA A 87 13.63 0.91 -10.04
N ILE A 88 13.94 1.81 -9.09
CA ILE A 88 14.47 3.15 -9.38
C ILE A 88 15.92 3.35 -8.92
N ALA A 89 16.57 2.33 -8.33
CA ALA A 89 17.88 2.46 -7.68
C ALA A 89 18.96 3.00 -8.65
N ASP A 90 18.97 2.48 -9.88
CA ASP A 90 19.98 2.80 -10.89
C ASP A 90 19.46 3.77 -11.97
N LEU A 91 18.29 4.41 -11.73
CA LEU A 91 17.72 5.37 -12.67
C LEU A 91 18.13 6.81 -12.29
N PRO A 92 19.00 7.47 -13.07
CA PRO A 92 19.39 8.85 -12.81
C PRO A 92 18.25 9.83 -13.13
N ASP A 93 17.48 9.59 -14.19
CA ASP A 93 16.48 10.49 -14.75
C ASP A 93 15.22 10.62 -13.86
N PRO A 94 14.93 11.82 -13.28
CA PRO A 94 13.77 12.01 -12.42
C PRO A 94 12.41 11.74 -13.10
N PRO A 95 12.13 12.16 -14.33
CA PRO A 95 10.92 11.77 -15.06
C PRO A 95 10.75 10.25 -15.19
N GLU A 96 11.79 9.51 -15.55
CA GLU A 96 11.71 8.05 -15.69
C GLU A 96 11.50 7.36 -14.33
N ARG A 97 12.08 7.89 -13.24
CA ARG A 97 11.75 7.39 -11.89
C ARG A 97 10.27 7.50 -11.60
N LEU A 98 9.63 8.64 -11.93
CA LEU A 98 8.18 8.81 -11.74
C LEU A 98 7.37 7.83 -12.60
N ARG A 99 7.75 7.62 -13.88
CA ARG A 99 7.11 6.61 -14.75
C ARG A 99 7.24 5.21 -14.15
N ARG A 100 8.41 4.84 -13.69
CA ARG A 100 8.68 3.52 -13.10
C ARG A 100 7.88 3.28 -11.82
N LEU A 101 7.79 4.29 -10.96
CA LEU A 101 6.98 4.22 -9.73
C LEU A 101 5.49 4.09 -10.06
N ALA A 102 4.97 4.84 -11.02
CA ALA A 102 3.57 4.78 -11.44
C ALA A 102 3.20 3.42 -12.05
N ARG A 103 4.00 2.93 -13.00
CA ARG A 103 3.81 1.60 -13.60
C ARG A 103 3.82 0.50 -12.53
N GLY A 104 4.83 0.52 -11.64
CA GLY A 104 4.93 -0.46 -10.55
C GLY A 104 3.75 -0.42 -9.59
N HIS A 105 3.22 0.77 -9.29
CA HIS A 105 2.03 0.93 -8.45
C HIS A 105 0.78 0.31 -9.10
N LEU A 106 0.49 0.68 -10.34
CA LEU A 106 -0.71 0.19 -11.04
C LEU A 106 -0.58 -1.29 -11.43
N ALA A 107 0.60 -1.76 -11.85
CA ALA A 107 0.86 -3.17 -12.12
C ALA A 107 0.60 -4.05 -10.89
N ARG A 108 1.09 -3.61 -9.74
CA ARG A 108 0.92 -4.34 -8.48
C ARG A 108 -0.57 -4.47 -8.10
N LEU A 109 -1.34 -3.39 -8.15
CA LEU A 109 -2.78 -3.43 -7.85
C LEU A 109 -3.54 -4.18 -8.94
N GLY A 110 -3.16 -4.01 -10.20
CA GLY A 110 -3.77 -4.69 -11.35
C GLY A 110 -3.51 -6.20 -11.39
N SER A 111 -2.45 -6.69 -10.74
CA SER A 111 -2.14 -8.13 -10.66
C SER A 111 -3.00 -8.89 -9.65
N ASP A 112 -3.62 -8.21 -8.68
CA ASP A 112 -4.44 -8.82 -7.63
C ASP A 112 -5.65 -7.96 -7.29
N ARG A 113 -6.78 -8.25 -7.98
CA ARG A 113 -8.01 -7.47 -7.82
C ARG A 113 -8.56 -7.53 -6.38
N ASN A 114 -8.47 -8.67 -5.71
CA ASN A 114 -8.95 -8.80 -4.35
C ASN A 114 -8.12 -7.95 -3.38
N LEU A 115 -6.81 -7.94 -3.56
CA LEU A 115 -5.92 -7.06 -2.81
C LEU A 115 -6.25 -5.58 -3.07
N ALA A 116 -6.48 -5.20 -4.34
CA ALA A 116 -6.87 -3.84 -4.70
C ALA A 116 -8.20 -3.43 -4.03
N ILE A 117 -9.20 -4.31 -3.97
CA ILE A 117 -10.47 -4.08 -3.26
C ILE A 117 -10.20 -3.81 -1.78
N VAL A 118 -9.40 -4.66 -1.12
CA VAL A 118 -9.05 -4.47 0.29
C VAL A 118 -8.40 -3.12 0.53
N PHE A 119 -7.51 -2.67 -0.35
CA PHE A 119 -6.83 -1.38 -0.22
C PHE A 119 -7.72 -0.18 -0.51
N GLN A 120 -8.52 -0.25 -1.57
CA GLN A 120 -9.31 0.89 -2.04
C GLN A 120 -10.64 1.04 -1.32
N VAL A 121 -11.19 -0.04 -0.79
CA VAL A 121 -12.51 -0.04 -0.16
C VAL A 121 -12.40 -0.33 1.33
N GLU A 122 -11.92 -1.51 1.71
CA GLU A 122 -12.08 -2.02 3.07
C GLU A 122 -11.24 -1.24 4.10
N LEU A 123 -10.01 -0.88 3.77
CA LEU A 123 -9.15 -0.07 4.64
C LEU A 123 -9.67 1.35 4.86
N ARG A 124 -10.40 1.90 3.90
CA ARG A 124 -10.89 3.29 3.95
C ARG A 124 -12.17 3.48 4.74
N GLN A 125 -12.83 2.38 5.14
CA GLN A 125 -14.07 2.45 5.89
C GLN A 125 -13.89 2.84 7.37
N SER A 126 -12.66 2.98 7.86
CA SER A 126 -12.39 3.31 9.26
C SER A 126 -11.23 4.30 9.39
N THR A 127 -11.48 5.41 10.11
CA THR A 127 -10.43 6.40 10.46
C THR A 127 -9.27 5.76 11.20
N LYS A 128 -9.54 4.80 12.09
CA LYS A 128 -8.53 4.04 12.85
C LYS A 128 -7.56 3.29 11.91
N PHE A 129 -8.09 2.66 10.85
CA PHE A 129 -7.26 2.00 9.85
C PHE A 129 -6.52 3.01 8.99
N MET A 130 -7.19 4.10 8.61
CA MET A 130 -6.57 5.17 7.82
C MET A 130 -5.43 5.86 8.56
N GLU A 131 -5.56 6.13 9.86
CA GLU A 131 -4.48 6.68 10.68
C GLU A 131 -3.27 5.75 10.71
N ARG A 132 -3.49 4.45 10.85
CA ARG A 132 -2.44 3.43 10.85
C ARG A 132 -1.84 3.24 9.44
N PHE A 133 -2.68 3.34 8.39
CA PHE A 133 -2.29 3.32 6.99
C PHE A 133 -1.38 4.48 6.61
N SER A 134 -1.71 5.70 7.02
CA SER A 134 -0.95 6.92 6.72
C SER A 134 0.37 7.04 7.50
N SER A 135 0.72 6.03 8.33
CA SER A 135 1.87 6.05 9.20
C SER A 135 3.23 6.04 8.44
N THR A 136 4.07 5.05 8.67
CA THR A 136 5.45 5.09 8.17
C THR A 136 5.56 4.64 6.71
N LEU A 137 4.91 3.54 6.33
CA LEU A 137 5.12 2.90 5.01
C LEU A 137 4.59 3.72 3.84
N LEU A 138 3.39 4.30 3.97
CA LEU A 138 2.85 5.19 2.93
C LEU A 138 3.69 6.47 2.83
N ARG A 139 4.10 7.04 3.97
CA ARG A 139 4.99 8.20 3.99
C ARG A 139 6.32 7.91 3.29
N ASP A 140 6.90 6.73 3.52
CA ASP A 140 8.14 6.31 2.86
C ASP A 140 7.95 6.14 1.35
N TYR A 141 6.83 5.56 0.92
CA TYR A 141 6.50 5.44 -0.50
C TYR A 141 6.32 6.82 -1.16
N LEU A 142 5.54 7.72 -0.54
CA LEU A 142 5.40 9.11 -0.99
C LEU A 142 6.74 9.84 -1.00
N GLY A 143 7.65 9.45 -0.10
CA GLY A 143 9.02 9.93 -0.03
C GLY A 143 9.83 9.65 -1.30
N LEU A 144 9.64 8.49 -1.95
CA LEU A 144 10.29 8.17 -3.23
C LEU A 144 9.83 9.12 -4.35
N ILE A 145 8.52 9.34 -4.45
CA ILE A 145 7.93 10.27 -5.43
C ILE A 145 8.41 11.70 -5.16
N ARG A 146 8.34 12.15 -3.90
CA ARG A 146 8.80 13.47 -3.48
C ARG A 146 10.28 13.70 -3.81
N GLN A 147 11.12 12.69 -3.60
CA GLN A 147 12.55 12.79 -3.90
C GLN A 147 12.79 12.94 -5.40
N ALA A 148 12.11 12.15 -6.25
CA ALA A 148 12.22 12.28 -7.71
C ALA A 148 11.79 13.68 -8.18
N ILE A 149 10.72 14.25 -7.59
CA ILE A 149 10.28 15.62 -7.92
C ILE A 149 11.35 16.65 -7.49
N ALA A 150 11.88 16.55 -6.27
CA ALA A 150 12.88 17.48 -5.77
C ALA A 150 14.20 17.41 -6.57
N ASP A 151 14.58 16.21 -7.03
CA ASP A 151 15.75 16.02 -7.91
C ASP A 151 15.51 16.71 -9.25
N GLY A 152 14.34 16.49 -9.89
CA GLY A 152 14.00 17.15 -11.14
C GLY A 152 13.91 18.68 -11.04
N GLN A 153 13.51 19.22 -9.89
CA GLN A 153 13.57 20.67 -9.64
C GLN A 153 15.03 21.19 -9.58
N ARG A 154 15.93 20.46 -8.92
CA ARG A 154 17.34 20.82 -8.85
C ARG A 154 18.03 20.77 -10.21
N GLU A 155 17.58 19.89 -11.10
CA GLU A 155 18.06 19.74 -12.47
C GLU A 155 17.37 20.69 -13.46
N GLY A 156 16.41 21.52 -13.00
CA GLY A 156 15.67 22.45 -13.86
C GLY A 156 14.63 21.78 -14.78
N LEU A 157 14.35 20.50 -14.58
CA LEU A 157 13.37 19.75 -15.35
C LEU A 157 11.93 20.03 -14.89
N PHE A 158 11.74 20.31 -13.60
CA PHE A 158 10.45 20.59 -13.01
C PHE A 158 10.38 22.00 -12.44
N ARG A 159 9.19 22.57 -12.43
CA ARG A 159 8.88 23.88 -11.89
C ARG A 159 9.31 24.00 -10.43
N ALA A 160 10.13 25.01 -10.14
CA ALA A 160 10.66 25.26 -8.79
C ALA A 160 9.60 25.78 -7.79
N ASP A 161 8.46 26.34 -8.28
CA ASP A 161 7.37 26.83 -7.47
C ASP A 161 6.45 25.73 -6.91
N LEU A 162 6.55 24.51 -7.40
CA LEU A 162 5.77 23.38 -6.90
C LEU A 162 6.32 22.88 -5.56
N ASN A 163 5.43 22.67 -4.59
CA ASN A 163 5.81 22.01 -3.35
C ASN A 163 5.96 20.50 -3.58
N PRO A 164 7.16 19.90 -3.44
CA PRO A 164 7.38 18.49 -3.76
C PRO A 164 6.50 17.51 -2.98
N THR A 165 6.17 17.84 -1.72
CA THR A 165 5.32 16.99 -0.87
C THR A 165 3.87 16.98 -1.36
N SER A 166 3.31 18.13 -1.69
CA SER A 166 1.96 18.25 -2.21
C SER A 166 1.86 17.62 -3.60
N THR A 167 2.85 17.87 -4.44
CA THR A 167 2.94 17.34 -5.81
C THR A 167 3.04 15.80 -5.82
N ALA A 168 3.81 15.21 -4.89
CA ALA A 168 3.86 13.75 -4.71
C ALA A 168 2.50 13.17 -4.30
N LYS A 169 1.76 13.84 -3.42
CA LYS A 169 0.40 13.42 -3.04
C LYS A 169 -0.58 13.52 -4.19
N MET A 170 -0.46 14.54 -5.04
CA MET A 170 -1.32 14.70 -6.22
C MET A 170 -1.10 13.57 -7.23
N LEU A 171 0.16 13.24 -7.55
CA LEU A 171 0.46 12.11 -8.43
C LEU A 171 -0.05 10.79 -7.82
N PHE A 172 0.24 10.54 -6.54
CA PHE A 172 -0.25 9.35 -5.87
C PHE A 172 -1.78 9.27 -5.89
N GLY A 173 -2.48 10.38 -5.60
CA GLY A 173 -3.94 10.42 -5.63
C GLY A 173 -4.52 10.14 -7.01
N ALA A 174 -3.88 10.60 -8.09
CA ALA A 174 -4.30 10.29 -9.44
C ALA A 174 -4.18 8.78 -9.74
N LEU A 175 -3.02 8.17 -9.41
CA LEU A 175 -2.82 6.72 -9.58
C LEU A 175 -3.79 5.90 -8.74
N ASP A 176 -4.04 6.32 -7.53
CA ASP A 176 -4.91 5.66 -6.57
C ASP A 176 -6.37 5.70 -7.02
N GLU A 177 -6.82 6.82 -7.61
CA GLU A 177 -8.14 6.94 -8.22
C GLU A 177 -8.28 6.04 -9.46
N MET A 178 -7.25 5.88 -10.28
CA MET A 178 -7.27 4.92 -11.39
C MET A 178 -7.51 3.49 -10.90
N ALA A 179 -6.88 3.11 -9.79
CA ALA A 179 -7.11 1.81 -9.17
C ALA A 179 -8.55 1.66 -8.63
N THR A 180 -9.10 2.71 -8.01
CA THR A 180 -10.49 2.74 -7.54
C THR A 180 -11.47 2.56 -8.69
N ASN A 181 -11.30 3.30 -9.78
CA ASN A 181 -12.16 3.17 -10.97
C ASN A 181 -12.04 1.79 -11.61
N TRP A 182 -10.83 1.21 -11.64
CA TRP A 182 -10.61 -0.13 -12.18
C TRP A 182 -11.36 -1.22 -11.39
N ILE A 183 -11.35 -1.19 -10.06
CA ILE A 183 -12.09 -2.17 -9.26
C ILE A 183 -13.62 -2.00 -9.37
N LEU A 184 -14.10 -0.78 -9.63
CA LEU A 184 -15.52 -0.49 -9.83
C LEU A 184 -15.99 -0.78 -11.27
N SER A 185 -15.05 -0.86 -12.21
CA SER A 185 -15.36 -1.10 -13.62
C SER A 185 -15.83 -2.53 -13.87
N ARG A 186 -16.88 -2.66 -14.70
CA ARG A 186 -17.31 -3.95 -15.27
C ARG A 186 -16.48 -4.38 -16.49
N ARG A 187 -15.69 -3.44 -17.05
CA ARG A 187 -14.82 -3.72 -18.19
C ARG A 187 -13.54 -4.40 -17.71
N LYS A 188 -13.07 -5.38 -18.47
CA LYS A 188 -11.76 -6.00 -18.24
C LYS A 188 -10.72 -5.23 -19.05
N TYR A 189 -9.79 -4.55 -18.38
CA TYR A 189 -8.65 -3.88 -19.00
C TYR A 189 -7.44 -3.95 -18.06
N SER A 190 -6.25 -3.71 -18.60
CA SER A 190 -5.03 -3.66 -17.81
C SER A 190 -4.94 -2.31 -17.10
N LEU A 191 -4.93 -2.32 -15.77
CA LEU A 191 -4.75 -1.11 -14.98
C LEU A 191 -3.39 -0.43 -15.25
N GLU A 192 -2.36 -1.23 -15.47
CA GLU A 192 -1.00 -0.75 -15.77
C GLU A 192 -0.94 0.08 -17.07
N ALA A 193 -1.81 -0.21 -18.04
CA ALA A 193 -1.83 0.52 -19.32
C ALA A 193 -2.11 2.02 -19.16
N ASP A 194 -2.77 2.43 -18.08
CA ASP A 194 -3.09 3.83 -17.81
C ASP A 194 -1.91 4.61 -17.18
N ALA A 195 -0.87 3.92 -16.70
CA ALA A 195 0.21 4.53 -15.96
C ALA A 195 0.94 5.64 -16.72
N ASP A 196 1.28 5.38 -17.98
CA ASP A 196 2.05 6.34 -18.81
C ASP A 196 1.22 7.57 -19.12
N ALA A 197 -0.07 7.41 -19.45
CA ALA A 197 -0.95 8.55 -19.74
C ALA A 197 -1.11 9.46 -18.50
N VAL A 198 -1.26 8.88 -17.32
CA VAL A 198 -1.34 9.65 -16.06
C VAL A 198 -0.04 10.41 -15.81
N VAL A 199 1.11 9.75 -15.97
CA VAL A 199 2.40 10.40 -15.73
C VAL A 199 2.71 11.45 -16.79
N ASP A 200 2.40 11.21 -18.06
CA ASP A 200 2.62 12.19 -19.12
C ASP A 200 1.79 13.46 -18.90
N LEU A 201 0.51 13.31 -18.53
CA LEU A 201 -0.33 14.45 -18.18
C LEU A 201 0.25 15.21 -16.97
N PHE A 202 0.70 14.50 -15.96
CA PHE A 202 1.31 15.08 -14.77
C PHE A 202 2.62 15.82 -15.10
N LEU A 203 3.52 15.20 -15.86
CA LEU A 203 4.80 15.77 -16.25
C LEU A 203 4.62 17.03 -17.10
N ASN A 204 3.69 17.05 -18.06
CA ASN A 204 3.39 18.23 -18.87
C ASN A 204 2.91 19.42 -18.04
N GLY A 205 2.22 19.19 -16.92
CA GLY A 205 1.84 20.23 -15.97
C GLY A 205 2.97 20.65 -15.01
N ALA A 206 3.95 19.79 -14.79
CA ALA A 206 5.05 20.01 -13.86
C ALA A 206 6.34 20.50 -14.54
N GLN A 207 6.44 20.44 -15.88
CA GLN A 207 7.61 20.87 -16.64
C GLN A 207 7.93 22.34 -16.41
N ALA A 208 9.21 22.67 -16.31
CA ALA A 208 9.68 24.05 -16.35
C ALA A 208 9.37 24.67 -17.74
N ARG A 209 8.94 25.93 -17.75
CA ARG A 209 8.69 26.70 -18.97
C ARG A 209 9.89 27.55 -19.31
#